data_7d0d5e02ce004433a0875474c8879770
#
_entry.id   7d0d5e02ce004433a0875474c8879770
#
_cell.length_a   1.000
_cell.length_b   1.000
_cell.length_c   1.000
_cell.angle_alpha   90.00
_cell.angle_beta   90.00
_cell.angle_gamma   90.00
#
_symmetry.space_group_name_H-M   'P 1'
#
loop_
_entity.id
_entity.type
_entity.pdbx_description
1 polymer ?
#
loop_
_entity_poly.entity_id
_entity_poly.type
_entity_poly.pdbx_seq_one_letter_code
_entity_poly.pdbx_strand_id
1 'polypeptide(L)'
;MVAPIRQTTDGEATMKLYMHPVSTVCRPIRLLCAENGVKIDEETVDLMTGAHHKEAYASLNPNRQVPLLIDGDLKLTEGSAILKYIAEKYQLPSYPADLKKRAKINEVMDWLNTGFYRDFGYNLIYSQLFPHHKRRSDEAHAGTIAWGKEGSKKWLGLLNDHWIGPTNQYLCGNEITIADYFGACMVTIGDLVGCDLNAYPNVQRWLANMKKLKNWDTINEVFTGFATANKGKEFVRLP
;
A
#
# COMPACT_ATOMS: atom_id res chain seq x y z
N MET A 1 30.51 0.37 -0.18
CA MET A 1 30.25 1.71 -0.73
C MET A 1 28.90 1.67 -1.40
N VAL A 2 27.93 2.41 -0.85
CA VAL A 2 26.60 2.57 -1.49
C VAL A 2 26.81 3.53 -2.65
N ALA A 3 26.46 3.10 -3.87
CA ALA A 3 26.50 3.98 -5.04
C ALA A 3 25.58 5.19 -4.78
N PRO A 4 25.97 6.41 -5.20
CA PRO A 4 25.12 7.57 -5.00
C PRO A 4 23.81 7.38 -5.76
N ILE A 5 22.69 7.69 -5.11
CA ILE A 5 21.36 7.72 -5.73
C ILE A 5 21.47 8.63 -6.95
N ARG A 6 21.07 8.11 -8.12
CA ARG A 6 21.06 8.89 -9.36
C ARG A 6 20.14 10.09 -9.18
N GLN A 7 20.72 11.26 -9.01
CA GLN A 7 19.96 12.51 -9.00
C GLN A 7 19.45 12.80 -10.40
N THR A 8 18.21 13.28 -10.52
CA THR A 8 17.70 13.80 -11.81
C THR A 8 18.66 14.84 -12.34
N THR A 9 19.14 14.67 -13.57
CA THR A 9 19.89 15.71 -14.28
C THR A 9 18.97 16.89 -14.57
N ASP A 10 19.45 18.11 -14.42
CA ASP A 10 18.72 19.31 -14.80
C ASP A 10 18.28 19.17 -16.26
N GLY A 11 16.96 19.00 -16.48
CA GLY A 11 16.37 18.80 -17.83
C GLY A 11 15.52 17.53 -17.99
N GLU A 12 15.54 16.56 -17.06
CA GLU A 12 14.59 15.44 -17.07
C GLU A 12 13.20 15.95 -16.62
N ALA A 13 12.18 15.61 -17.41
CA ALA A 13 10.79 15.90 -17.03
C ALA A 13 10.49 15.22 -15.70
N THR A 14 9.93 15.97 -14.76
CA THR A 14 9.55 15.43 -13.45
C THR A 14 8.44 14.41 -13.61
N MET A 15 8.58 13.22 -13.03
CA MET A 15 7.49 12.24 -12.97
C MET A 15 6.27 12.84 -12.29
N LYS A 16 5.08 12.55 -12.80
CA LYS A 16 3.82 13.01 -12.23
C LYS A 16 3.00 11.83 -11.71
N LEU A 17 2.59 11.90 -10.45
CA LEU A 17 1.77 10.90 -9.79
C LEU A 17 0.36 11.44 -9.52
N TYR A 18 -0.62 10.93 -10.22
CA TYR A 18 -2.03 11.13 -9.89
C TYR A 18 -2.39 10.20 -8.75
N MET A 19 -2.78 10.75 -7.61
CA MET A 19 -2.94 10.00 -6.36
C MET A 19 -4.08 10.54 -5.50
N HIS A 20 -4.40 9.82 -4.43
CA HIS A 20 -5.16 10.35 -3.31
C HIS A 20 -4.43 10.00 -2.00
N PRO A 21 -4.25 10.95 -1.06
CA PRO A 21 -3.41 10.75 0.13
C PRO A 21 -3.92 9.66 1.08
N VAL A 22 -5.22 9.33 1.07
CA VAL A 22 -5.78 8.23 1.86
C VAL A 22 -5.58 6.86 1.20
N SER A 23 -5.25 6.83 -0.09
CA SER A 23 -5.21 5.58 -0.86
C SER A 23 -4.14 4.63 -0.37
N THR A 24 -4.54 3.39 -0.10
CA THR A 24 -3.67 2.29 0.35
C THR A 24 -2.50 2.03 -0.57
N VAL A 25 -2.70 2.18 -1.88
CA VAL A 25 -1.69 1.86 -2.91
C VAL A 25 -0.95 3.11 -3.44
N CYS A 26 -1.42 4.33 -3.09
CA CYS A 26 -0.67 5.56 -3.36
C CYS A 26 0.34 5.87 -2.23
N ARG A 27 -0.04 5.65 -0.98
CA ARG A 27 0.83 5.92 0.20
C ARG A 27 2.21 5.26 0.10
N PRO A 28 2.35 3.97 -0.28
CA PRO A 28 3.67 3.35 -0.37
C PRO A 28 4.59 3.97 -1.43
N ILE A 29 4.03 4.46 -2.55
CA ILE A 29 4.79 5.14 -3.60
C ILE A 29 5.33 6.46 -3.06
N ARG A 30 4.46 7.26 -2.45
CA ARG A 30 4.81 8.53 -1.83
C ARG A 30 5.87 8.37 -0.74
N LEU A 31 5.70 7.34 0.11
CA LEU A 31 6.65 7.04 1.18
C LEU A 31 8.01 6.60 0.61
N LEU A 32 8.05 5.72 -0.39
CA LEU A 32 9.28 5.32 -1.05
C LEU A 32 10.01 6.53 -1.63
N CYS A 33 9.30 7.40 -2.35
CA CYS A 33 9.89 8.61 -2.93
C CYS A 33 10.45 9.53 -1.86
N ALA A 34 9.67 9.83 -0.81
CA ALA A 34 10.08 10.73 0.27
C ALA A 34 11.31 10.21 1.04
N GLU A 35 11.34 8.92 1.38
CA GLU A 35 12.47 8.29 2.10
C GLU A 35 13.76 8.29 1.28
N ASN A 36 13.66 8.25 -0.05
CA ASN A 36 14.82 8.16 -0.93
C ASN A 36 15.14 9.49 -1.66
N GLY A 37 14.45 10.59 -1.34
CA GLY A 37 14.69 11.89 -1.97
C GLY A 37 14.33 11.93 -3.47
N VAL A 38 13.47 11.01 -3.94
CA VAL A 38 12.99 11.00 -5.32
C VAL A 38 11.94 12.08 -5.49
N LYS A 39 12.21 13.04 -6.37
CA LYS A 39 11.26 14.10 -6.69
C LYS A 39 10.14 13.58 -7.59
N ILE A 40 8.90 13.82 -7.19
CA ILE A 40 7.71 13.46 -7.94
C ILE A 40 6.68 14.58 -7.78
N ASP A 41 6.03 14.96 -8.87
CA ASP A 41 4.93 15.93 -8.86
C ASP A 41 3.64 15.20 -8.52
N GLU A 42 2.98 15.57 -7.41
CA GLU A 42 1.77 14.90 -6.92
C GLU A 42 0.53 15.70 -7.34
N GLU A 43 -0.40 15.05 -8.05
CA GLU A 43 -1.72 15.60 -8.35
C GLU A 43 -2.82 14.80 -7.65
N THR A 44 -3.58 15.49 -6.81
CA THR A 44 -4.67 14.84 -6.07
C THR A 44 -5.89 14.63 -6.95
N VAL A 45 -6.30 13.37 -7.09
CA VAL A 45 -7.57 12.98 -7.69
C VAL A 45 -8.57 12.74 -6.55
N ASP A 46 -9.52 13.65 -6.38
CA ASP A 46 -10.49 13.55 -5.29
C ASP A 46 -11.46 12.38 -5.48
N LEU A 47 -11.18 11.29 -4.76
CA LEU A 47 -11.99 10.08 -4.79
C LEU A 47 -13.37 10.29 -4.14
N MET A 48 -13.47 11.21 -3.17
CA MET A 48 -14.70 11.44 -2.40
C MET A 48 -15.76 12.16 -3.24
N THR A 49 -15.33 13.01 -4.17
CA THR A 49 -16.21 13.68 -5.14
C THR A 49 -16.40 12.91 -6.44
N GLY A 50 -15.75 11.73 -6.58
CA GLY A 50 -15.81 10.92 -7.79
C GLY A 50 -15.01 11.50 -8.97
N ALA A 51 -14.00 12.34 -8.73
CA ALA A 51 -13.18 12.95 -9.78
C ALA A 51 -12.53 11.91 -10.71
N HIS A 52 -12.22 10.72 -10.19
CA HIS A 52 -11.67 9.59 -10.95
C HIS A 52 -12.64 9.03 -12.03
N HIS A 53 -13.93 9.32 -11.94
CA HIS A 53 -14.94 8.94 -12.94
C HIS A 53 -15.16 9.99 -14.02
N LYS A 54 -14.69 11.22 -13.81
CA LYS A 54 -14.84 12.32 -14.78
C LYS A 54 -13.93 12.09 -15.99
N GLU A 55 -14.37 12.55 -17.17
CA GLU A 55 -13.64 12.39 -18.44
C GLU A 55 -12.20 12.88 -18.37
N ALA A 56 -11.97 13.99 -17.67
CA ALA A 56 -10.63 14.57 -17.51
C ALA A 56 -9.60 13.58 -16.94
N TYR A 57 -10.02 12.69 -16.04
CA TYR A 57 -9.12 11.66 -15.50
C TYR A 57 -9.32 10.31 -16.23
N ALA A 58 -10.55 9.94 -16.58
CA ALA A 58 -10.86 8.68 -17.24
C ALA A 58 -10.12 8.51 -18.59
N SER A 59 -9.90 9.61 -19.33
CA SER A 59 -9.10 9.61 -20.56
C SER A 59 -7.60 9.35 -20.32
N LEU A 60 -7.10 9.68 -19.13
CA LEU A 60 -5.71 9.39 -18.73
C LEU A 60 -5.57 7.95 -18.24
N ASN A 61 -6.54 7.48 -17.45
CA ASN A 61 -6.57 6.13 -16.88
C ASN A 61 -7.96 5.49 -17.06
N PRO A 62 -8.13 4.62 -18.08
CA PRO A 62 -9.41 3.93 -18.31
C PRO A 62 -9.90 3.07 -17.15
N ASN A 63 -8.99 2.63 -16.23
CA ASN A 63 -9.37 1.89 -15.02
C ASN A 63 -10.10 2.78 -14.00
N ARG A 64 -10.05 4.11 -14.14
CA ARG A 64 -10.67 5.08 -13.23
C ARG A 64 -10.27 4.87 -11.76
N GLN A 65 -9.01 4.55 -11.54
CA GLN A 65 -8.43 4.28 -10.22
C GLN A 65 -7.13 5.06 -10.06
N VAL A 66 -6.72 5.28 -8.84
CA VAL A 66 -5.40 5.78 -8.48
C VAL A 66 -4.58 4.65 -7.87
N PRO A 67 -3.25 4.65 -8.06
CA PRO A 67 -2.40 5.63 -8.71
C PRO A 67 -2.33 5.52 -10.23
N LEU A 68 -1.94 6.64 -10.88
CA LEU A 68 -1.40 6.67 -12.23
C LEU A 68 -0.10 7.45 -12.20
N LEU A 69 0.99 6.86 -12.65
CA LEU A 69 2.27 7.53 -12.87
C LEU A 69 2.40 7.90 -14.35
N ILE A 70 2.84 9.14 -14.61
CA ILE A 70 3.27 9.60 -15.94
C ILE A 70 4.75 9.97 -15.86
N ASP A 71 5.56 9.39 -16.76
CA ASP A 71 6.98 9.67 -16.90
C ASP A 71 7.32 9.79 -18.39
N GLY A 72 7.36 11.01 -18.91
CA GLY A 72 7.44 11.26 -20.34
C GLY A 72 6.21 10.70 -21.07
N ASP A 73 6.43 9.76 -21.98
CA ASP A 73 5.40 9.05 -22.74
C ASP A 73 4.84 7.81 -22.02
N LEU A 74 5.50 7.35 -20.94
CA LEU A 74 5.05 6.22 -20.14
C LEU A 74 3.85 6.62 -19.28
N LYS A 75 2.76 5.85 -19.38
CA LYS A 75 1.64 5.86 -18.43
C LYS A 75 1.62 4.52 -17.73
N LEU A 76 1.79 4.51 -16.42
CA LEU A 76 1.88 3.28 -15.62
C LEU A 76 0.84 3.30 -14.50
N THR A 77 0.05 2.25 -14.42
CA THR A 77 -0.89 1.98 -13.33
C THR A 77 -0.37 0.85 -12.44
N GLU A 78 -1.15 0.43 -11.45
CA GLU A 78 -0.82 -0.58 -10.45
C GLU A 78 0.31 -0.15 -9.50
N GLY A 79 -0.05 0.02 -8.21
CA GLY A 79 0.88 0.51 -7.19
C GLY A 79 2.16 -0.34 -7.08
N SER A 80 2.06 -1.66 -7.21
CA SER A 80 3.22 -2.56 -7.18
C SER A 80 4.14 -2.38 -8.39
N ALA A 81 3.57 -2.16 -9.58
CA ALA A 81 4.35 -1.90 -10.80
C ALA A 81 5.06 -0.55 -10.72
N ILE A 82 4.38 0.48 -10.22
CA ILE A 82 4.94 1.82 -10.04
C ILE A 82 6.11 1.80 -9.04
N LEU A 83 5.96 1.09 -7.90
CA LEU A 83 7.04 0.93 -6.93
C LEU A 83 8.29 0.28 -7.55
N LYS A 84 8.10 -0.81 -8.31
CA LYS A 84 9.18 -1.50 -9.01
C LYS A 84 9.86 -0.59 -10.02
N TYR A 85 9.07 0.13 -10.82
CA TYR A 85 9.57 1.07 -11.83
C TYR A 85 10.43 2.19 -11.22
N ILE A 86 9.91 2.86 -10.19
CA ILE A 86 10.64 3.94 -9.51
C ILE A 86 11.93 3.41 -8.88
N ALA A 87 11.84 2.28 -8.15
CA ALA A 87 12.99 1.70 -7.50
C ALA A 87 14.08 1.26 -8.50
N GLU A 88 13.70 0.74 -9.67
CA GLU A 88 14.62 0.38 -10.75
C GLU A 88 15.23 1.63 -11.41
N LYS A 89 14.40 2.62 -11.78
CA LYS A 89 14.83 3.87 -12.43
C LYS A 89 15.89 4.59 -11.61
N TYR A 90 15.71 4.63 -10.29
CA TYR A 90 16.63 5.30 -9.35
C TYR A 90 17.63 4.36 -8.70
N GLN A 91 17.67 3.09 -9.09
CA GLN A 91 18.60 2.07 -8.56
C GLN A 91 18.57 2.00 -7.02
N LEU A 92 17.36 2.07 -6.44
CA LEU A 92 17.19 2.07 -5.00
C LEU A 92 17.59 0.72 -4.39
N PRO A 93 18.31 0.71 -3.26
CA PRO A 93 18.73 -0.53 -2.60
C PRO A 93 17.54 -1.39 -2.14
N SER A 94 16.37 -0.79 -1.96
CA SER A 94 15.13 -1.49 -1.60
C SER A 94 14.56 -2.40 -2.71
N TYR A 95 15.15 -2.37 -3.94
CA TYR A 95 14.82 -3.29 -5.03
C TYR A 95 16.10 -3.68 -5.79
N PRO A 96 16.92 -4.56 -5.23
CA PRO A 96 18.26 -4.85 -5.70
C PRO A 96 18.28 -5.53 -7.06
N ALA A 97 19.41 -5.42 -7.79
CA ALA A 97 19.60 -6.06 -9.10
C ALA A 97 19.75 -7.59 -8.99
N ASP A 98 20.09 -8.14 -7.82
CA ASP A 98 20.20 -9.59 -7.61
C ASP A 98 18.88 -10.30 -7.92
N LEU A 99 18.90 -11.20 -8.89
CA LEU A 99 17.73 -11.88 -9.41
C LEU A 99 16.97 -12.67 -8.33
N LYS A 100 17.68 -13.35 -7.41
CA LYS A 100 17.05 -14.17 -6.38
C LYS A 100 16.38 -13.30 -5.31
N LYS A 101 17.06 -12.23 -4.87
CA LYS A 101 16.48 -11.25 -3.94
C LYS A 101 15.26 -10.58 -4.55
N ARG A 102 15.36 -10.16 -5.80
CA ARG A 102 14.26 -9.53 -6.55
C ARG A 102 13.06 -10.46 -6.72
N ALA A 103 13.30 -11.74 -7.01
CA ALA A 103 12.24 -12.75 -7.11
C ALA A 103 11.50 -12.92 -5.76
N LYS A 104 12.20 -12.93 -4.64
CA LYS A 104 11.57 -12.98 -3.29
C LYS A 104 10.75 -11.73 -2.99
N ILE A 105 11.23 -10.56 -3.34
CA ILE A 105 10.48 -9.31 -3.19
C ILE A 105 9.19 -9.36 -4.03
N ASN A 106 9.28 -9.81 -5.28
CA ASN A 106 8.11 -9.94 -6.15
C ASN A 106 7.11 -10.95 -5.62
N GLU A 107 7.57 -12.11 -5.13
CA GLU A 107 6.73 -13.13 -4.51
C GLU A 107 5.90 -12.55 -3.35
N VAL A 108 6.54 -11.81 -2.44
CA VAL A 108 5.86 -11.15 -1.32
C VAL A 108 4.85 -10.11 -1.81
N MET A 109 5.23 -9.27 -2.79
CA MET A 109 4.33 -8.25 -3.32
C MET A 109 3.11 -8.86 -4.02
N ASP A 110 3.28 -9.95 -4.76
CA ASP A 110 2.18 -10.65 -5.42
C ASP A 110 1.29 -11.34 -4.39
N TRP A 111 1.87 -11.97 -3.37
CA TRP A 111 1.14 -12.56 -2.24
C TRP A 111 0.29 -11.51 -1.50
N LEU A 112 0.86 -10.34 -1.21
CA LEU A 112 0.14 -9.23 -0.59
C LEU A 112 -1.03 -8.77 -1.47
N ASN A 113 -0.79 -8.57 -2.77
CA ASN A 113 -1.74 -7.96 -3.69
C ASN A 113 -2.90 -8.92 -4.04
N THR A 114 -2.62 -10.20 -4.24
CA THR A 114 -3.63 -11.17 -4.72
C THR A 114 -4.43 -11.83 -3.60
N GLY A 115 -3.76 -12.21 -2.52
CA GLY A 115 -4.36 -12.96 -1.41
C GLY A 115 -4.75 -12.07 -0.24
N PHE A 116 -3.75 -11.48 0.40
CA PHE A 116 -3.94 -10.68 1.61
C PHE A 116 -4.88 -9.51 1.39
N TYR A 117 -4.63 -8.68 0.37
CA TYR A 117 -5.40 -7.46 0.13
C TYR A 117 -6.84 -7.75 -0.31
N ARG A 118 -7.07 -8.86 -1.04
CA ARG A 118 -8.43 -9.30 -1.39
C ARG A 118 -9.27 -9.54 -0.14
N ASP A 119 -8.76 -10.32 0.82
CA ASP A 119 -9.55 -10.72 1.97
C ASP A 119 -9.54 -9.67 3.08
N PHE A 120 -8.38 -9.10 3.40
CA PHE A 120 -8.27 -8.07 4.44
C PHE A 120 -8.80 -6.72 3.98
N GLY A 121 -8.38 -6.24 2.81
CA GLY A 121 -8.81 -4.95 2.27
C GLY A 121 -10.23 -4.97 1.74
N TYR A 122 -10.45 -5.71 0.65
CA TYR A 122 -11.71 -5.64 -0.09
C TYR A 122 -12.86 -6.35 0.61
N ASN A 123 -12.65 -7.57 1.15
CA ASN A 123 -13.74 -8.34 1.74
C ASN A 123 -14.05 -7.90 3.18
N LEU A 124 -13.04 -7.66 4.03
CA LEU A 124 -13.30 -7.28 5.42
C LEU A 124 -13.49 -5.77 5.59
N ILE A 125 -12.55 -4.93 5.12
CA ILE A 125 -12.50 -3.52 5.50
C ILE A 125 -13.34 -2.64 4.57
N TYR A 126 -13.08 -2.66 3.26
CA TYR A 126 -13.74 -1.75 2.33
C TYR A 126 -15.22 -2.01 2.16
N SER A 127 -15.66 -3.27 2.25
CA SER A 127 -17.09 -3.60 2.22
C SER A 127 -17.87 -2.95 3.36
N GLN A 128 -17.23 -2.63 4.49
CA GLN A 128 -17.88 -1.95 5.61
C GLN A 128 -17.81 -0.42 5.53
N LEU A 129 -16.84 0.12 4.78
CA LEU A 129 -16.56 1.56 4.75
C LEU A 129 -17.14 2.25 3.52
N PHE A 130 -17.15 1.57 2.39
CA PHE A 130 -17.46 2.20 1.11
C PHE A 130 -18.73 1.61 0.48
N PRO A 131 -19.76 2.43 0.22
CA PRO A 131 -21.05 1.96 -0.31
C PRO A 131 -20.93 1.19 -1.62
N HIS A 132 -19.98 1.53 -2.49
CA HIS A 132 -19.77 0.85 -3.77
C HIS A 132 -19.18 -0.56 -3.65
N HIS A 133 -18.70 -0.94 -2.45
CA HIS A 133 -18.30 -2.32 -2.13
C HIS A 133 -19.44 -3.15 -1.51
N LYS A 134 -20.59 -2.53 -1.20
CA LYS A 134 -21.74 -3.26 -0.66
C LYS A 134 -22.26 -4.28 -1.68
N ARG A 135 -22.54 -5.51 -1.22
CA ARG A 135 -23.14 -6.55 -2.04
C ARG A 135 -24.64 -6.30 -2.23
N ARG A 136 -25.25 -6.97 -3.23
CA ARG A 136 -26.66 -6.75 -3.62
C ARG A 136 -27.66 -7.14 -2.53
N SER A 137 -27.36 -8.14 -1.70
CA SER A 137 -28.19 -8.54 -0.56
C SER A 137 -27.41 -8.43 0.73
N ASP A 138 -28.10 -8.19 1.83
CA ASP A 138 -27.49 -8.11 3.17
C ASP A 138 -26.85 -9.44 3.58
N GLU A 139 -27.46 -10.58 3.19
CA GLU A 139 -26.86 -11.91 3.40
C GLU A 139 -25.54 -12.08 2.67
N ALA A 140 -25.49 -11.76 1.37
CA ALA A 140 -24.25 -11.83 0.59
C ALA A 140 -23.20 -10.86 1.12
N HIS A 141 -23.61 -9.70 1.62
CA HIS A 141 -22.75 -8.71 2.21
C HIS A 141 -22.15 -9.21 3.53
N ALA A 142 -22.96 -9.70 4.45
CA ALA A 142 -22.51 -10.30 5.71
C ALA A 142 -21.59 -11.51 5.47
N GLY A 143 -21.94 -12.38 4.50
CA GLY A 143 -21.11 -13.50 4.08
C GLY A 143 -19.73 -13.06 3.54
N THR A 144 -19.67 -11.97 2.76
CA THR A 144 -18.41 -11.42 2.26
C THR A 144 -17.51 -10.93 3.42
N ILE A 145 -18.08 -10.23 4.39
CA ILE A 145 -17.34 -9.72 5.56
C ILE A 145 -16.85 -10.89 6.43
N ALA A 146 -17.70 -11.90 6.68
CA ALA A 146 -17.33 -13.09 7.45
C ALA A 146 -16.18 -13.86 6.77
N TRP A 147 -16.28 -14.09 5.45
CA TRP A 147 -15.21 -14.70 4.66
C TRP A 147 -13.91 -13.88 4.74
N GLY A 148 -14.01 -12.56 4.56
CA GLY A 148 -12.88 -11.64 4.68
C GLY A 148 -12.21 -11.73 6.05
N LYS A 149 -13.00 -11.81 7.13
CA LYS A 149 -12.49 -11.94 8.50
C LYS A 149 -11.70 -13.25 8.69
N GLU A 150 -12.23 -14.38 8.23
CA GLU A 150 -11.54 -15.67 8.35
C GLU A 150 -10.28 -15.73 7.46
N GLY A 151 -10.37 -15.25 6.21
CA GLY A 151 -9.22 -15.12 5.34
C GLY A 151 -8.13 -14.23 5.93
N SER A 152 -8.51 -13.11 6.52
CA SER A 152 -7.58 -12.16 7.14
C SER A 152 -6.79 -12.77 8.30
N LYS A 153 -7.41 -13.58 9.15
CA LYS A 153 -6.73 -14.29 10.23
C LYS A 153 -5.64 -15.22 9.66
N LYS A 154 -5.98 -15.99 8.63
CA LYS A 154 -5.03 -16.87 7.94
C LYS A 154 -3.85 -16.07 7.38
N TRP A 155 -4.13 -15.00 6.66
CA TRP A 155 -3.10 -14.20 6.00
C TRP A 155 -2.21 -13.46 7.01
N LEU A 156 -2.76 -12.92 8.09
CA LEU A 156 -1.97 -12.30 9.15
C LEU A 156 -1.14 -13.33 9.92
N GLY A 157 -1.64 -14.53 10.12
CA GLY A 157 -0.85 -15.62 10.68
C GLY A 157 0.37 -15.96 9.80
N LEU A 158 0.16 -16.13 8.48
CA LEU A 158 1.26 -16.36 7.54
C LEU A 158 2.24 -15.17 7.49
N LEU A 159 1.74 -13.94 7.55
CA LEU A 159 2.58 -12.76 7.61
C LEU A 159 3.44 -12.75 8.87
N ASN A 160 2.84 -13.08 10.02
CA ASN A 160 3.50 -13.11 11.31
C ASN A 160 4.56 -14.20 11.40
N ASP A 161 4.20 -15.43 11.00
CA ASP A 161 4.99 -16.63 11.32
C ASP A 161 5.98 -16.99 10.21
N HIS A 162 5.62 -16.74 8.95
CA HIS A 162 6.42 -17.16 7.79
C HIS A 162 7.19 -16.00 7.16
N TRP A 163 6.50 -14.91 6.77
CA TRP A 163 7.18 -13.82 6.05
C TRP A 163 8.10 -13.01 6.95
N ILE A 164 7.63 -12.63 8.13
CA ILE A 164 8.43 -11.88 9.10
C ILE A 164 9.15 -12.86 10.03
N GLY A 165 8.42 -13.78 10.66
CA GLY A 165 8.97 -14.70 11.64
C GLY A 165 9.58 -13.98 12.86
N PRO A 166 10.26 -14.72 13.75
CA PRO A 166 10.79 -14.17 14.99
C PRO A 166 12.06 -13.31 14.79
N THR A 167 12.78 -13.49 13.70
CA THR A 167 14.13 -12.95 13.51
C THR A 167 14.26 -11.83 12.47
N ASN A 168 13.41 -11.84 11.44
CA ASN A 168 13.49 -10.82 10.38
C ASN A 168 12.97 -9.49 10.87
N GLN A 169 13.64 -8.43 10.48
CA GLN A 169 13.18 -7.07 10.75
C GLN A 169 12.17 -6.56 9.72
N TYR A 170 12.23 -7.12 8.49
CA TYR A 170 11.44 -6.78 7.32
C TYR A 170 10.95 -8.04 6.60
N LEU A 171 10.07 -7.88 5.62
CA LEU A 171 9.41 -8.99 4.91
C LEU A 171 10.38 -9.92 4.15
N CYS A 172 11.50 -9.38 3.66
CA CYS A 172 12.49 -10.13 2.90
C CYS A 172 13.82 -10.29 3.66
N GLY A 173 13.83 -10.17 4.99
CA GLY A 173 15.02 -10.30 5.83
C GLY A 173 15.27 -9.10 6.72
N ASN A 174 16.53 -8.61 6.78
CA ASN A 174 16.92 -7.53 7.69
C ASN A 174 17.13 -6.18 7.00
N GLU A 175 16.92 -6.11 5.70
CA GLU A 175 16.97 -4.89 4.92
C GLU A 175 15.58 -4.53 4.42
N ILE A 176 15.21 -3.24 4.47
CA ILE A 176 13.94 -2.74 3.96
C ILE A 176 13.87 -2.91 2.44
N THR A 177 12.72 -3.36 1.96
CA THR A 177 12.45 -3.54 0.52
C THR A 177 11.17 -2.83 0.11
N ILE A 178 10.92 -2.72 -1.21
CA ILE A 178 9.66 -2.16 -1.70
C ILE A 178 8.44 -2.95 -1.24
N ALA A 179 8.59 -4.24 -0.89
CA ALA A 179 7.52 -5.05 -0.32
C ALA A 179 7.10 -4.55 1.06
N ASP A 180 8.03 -3.99 1.84
CA ASP A 180 7.75 -3.43 3.17
C ASP A 180 6.93 -2.14 3.07
N TYR A 181 7.30 -1.23 2.17
CA TYR A 181 6.52 -0.02 1.90
C TYR A 181 5.09 -0.38 1.48
N PHE A 182 4.96 -1.34 0.57
CA PHE A 182 3.67 -1.80 0.06
C PHE A 182 2.83 -2.48 1.13
N GLY A 183 3.40 -3.45 1.83
CA GLY A 183 2.72 -4.25 2.85
C GLY A 183 2.31 -3.45 4.08
N ALA A 184 3.16 -2.54 4.57
CA ALA A 184 2.84 -1.74 5.74
C ALA A 184 1.60 -0.84 5.51
N CYS A 185 1.50 -0.24 4.32
CA CYS A 185 0.32 0.53 3.95
C CYS A 185 -0.94 -0.34 3.81
N MET A 186 -0.80 -1.60 3.41
CA MET A 186 -1.91 -2.55 3.36
C MET A 186 -2.36 -3.01 4.74
N VAL A 187 -1.42 -3.35 5.63
CA VAL A 187 -1.77 -3.81 6.99
C VAL A 187 -2.40 -2.69 7.82
N THR A 188 -1.90 -1.46 7.67
CA THR A 188 -2.46 -0.31 8.42
C THR A 188 -3.90 0.05 8.05
N ILE A 189 -4.48 -0.43 6.93
CA ILE A 189 -5.91 -0.21 6.67
C ILE A 189 -6.81 -0.81 7.74
N GLY A 190 -6.31 -1.78 8.53
CA GLY A 190 -7.01 -2.31 9.71
C GLY A 190 -7.37 -1.24 10.73
N ASP A 191 -6.58 -0.17 10.82
CA ASP A 191 -6.82 0.95 11.71
C ASP A 191 -8.15 1.66 11.39
N LEU A 192 -8.63 1.58 10.13
CA LEU A 192 -9.89 2.20 9.68
C LEU A 192 -11.13 1.61 10.38
N VAL A 193 -11.07 0.35 10.77
CA VAL A 193 -12.16 -0.37 11.45
C VAL A 193 -11.77 -0.81 12.86
N GLY A 194 -10.58 -0.42 13.34
CA GLY A 194 -10.10 -0.74 14.68
C GLY A 194 -9.71 -2.21 14.85
N CYS A 195 -9.10 -2.83 13.85
CA CYS A 195 -8.53 -4.18 13.97
C CYS A 195 -7.41 -4.20 15.02
N ASP A 196 -7.40 -5.24 15.85
CA ASP A 196 -6.32 -5.51 16.79
C ASP A 196 -5.30 -6.47 16.17
N LEU A 197 -4.02 -6.19 16.38
CA LEU A 197 -2.90 -7.00 15.93
C LEU A 197 -2.16 -7.68 17.09
N ASN A 198 -2.73 -7.71 18.30
CA ASN A 198 -2.08 -8.28 19.50
C ASN A 198 -1.76 -9.78 19.34
N ALA A 199 -2.55 -10.50 18.55
CA ALA A 199 -2.27 -11.90 18.22
C ALA A 199 -1.08 -12.10 17.26
N TYR A 200 -0.50 -11.02 16.70
CA TYR A 200 0.53 -11.05 15.65
C TYR A 200 1.77 -10.23 16.05
N PRO A 201 2.56 -10.65 17.06
CA PRO A 201 3.63 -9.84 17.64
C PRO A 201 4.76 -9.52 16.64
N ASN A 202 5.05 -10.40 15.67
CA ASN A 202 6.05 -10.13 14.65
C ASN A 202 5.56 -9.06 13.66
N VAL A 203 4.26 -9.06 13.31
CA VAL A 203 3.64 -8.01 12.50
C VAL A 203 3.70 -6.66 13.23
N GLN A 204 3.40 -6.62 14.52
CA GLN A 204 3.50 -5.40 15.33
C GLN A 204 4.94 -4.86 15.37
N ARG A 205 5.93 -5.74 15.61
CA ARG A 205 7.34 -5.38 15.59
C ARG A 205 7.76 -4.78 14.24
N TRP A 206 7.39 -5.43 13.14
CA TRP A 206 7.68 -4.95 11.79
C TRP A 206 7.01 -3.61 11.50
N LEU A 207 5.71 -3.46 11.80
CA LEU A 207 5.02 -2.18 11.63
C LEU A 207 5.65 -1.07 12.49
N ALA A 208 6.10 -1.38 13.71
CA ALA A 208 6.81 -0.42 14.54
C ALA A 208 8.13 0.04 13.89
N ASN A 209 8.83 -0.84 13.16
CA ASN A 209 10.01 -0.45 12.39
C ASN A 209 9.62 0.46 11.20
N MET A 210 8.55 0.14 10.48
CA MET A 210 8.07 0.97 9.38
C MET A 210 7.62 2.36 9.85
N LYS A 211 6.95 2.44 11.01
CA LYS A 211 6.51 3.71 11.61
C LYS A 211 7.65 4.61 12.10
N LYS A 212 8.89 4.10 12.19
CA LYS A 212 10.09 4.91 12.49
C LYS A 212 10.69 5.60 11.26
N LEU A 213 10.21 5.32 10.05
CA LEU A 213 10.66 6.00 8.85
C LEU A 213 10.40 7.51 8.98
N LYS A 214 11.38 8.30 8.54
CA LYS A 214 11.39 9.77 8.72
C LYS A 214 10.11 10.45 8.21
N ASN A 215 9.60 9.97 7.08
CA ASN A 215 8.45 10.58 6.42
C ASN A 215 7.13 9.83 6.69
N TRP A 216 7.14 8.82 7.58
CA TRP A 216 5.96 8.01 7.84
C TRP A 216 4.74 8.83 8.25
N ASP A 217 4.90 9.67 9.26
CA ASP A 217 3.80 10.45 9.83
C ASP A 217 3.25 11.46 8.81
N THR A 218 4.13 12.17 8.12
CA THR A 218 3.74 13.16 7.08
C THR A 218 2.96 12.50 5.93
N ILE A 219 3.43 11.36 5.43
CA ILE A 219 2.77 10.67 4.32
C ILE A 219 1.43 10.06 4.74
N ASN A 220 1.32 9.62 6.00
CA ASN A 220 0.13 8.95 6.51
C ASN A 220 -0.83 9.89 7.28
N GLU A 221 -0.58 11.19 7.36
CA GLU A 221 -1.37 12.15 8.13
C GLU A 221 -2.87 12.10 7.77
N VAL A 222 -3.19 12.22 6.48
CA VAL A 222 -4.59 12.20 6.00
C VAL A 222 -5.24 10.84 6.26
N PHE A 223 -4.51 9.76 6.08
CA PHE A 223 -4.99 8.41 6.39
C PHE A 223 -5.27 8.25 7.90
N THR A 224 -4.38 8.72 8.75
CA THR A 224 -4.53 8.69 10.21
C THR A 224 -5.72 9.53 10.67
N GLY A 225 -5.94 10.68 10.05
CA GLY A 225 -7.13 11.51 10.27
C GLY A 225 -8.42 10.75 9.91
N PHE A 226 -8.43 10.08 8.75
CA PHE A 226 -9.57 9.27 8.32
C PHE A 226 -9.83 8.08 9.27
N ALA A 227 -8.79 7.38 9.71
CA ALA A 227 -8.92 6.31 10.72
C ALA A 227 -9.48 6.85 12.05
N THR A 228 -9.01 8.02 12.48
CA THR A 228 -9.49 8.67 13.70
C THR A 228 -10.97 9.06 13.61
N ALA A 229 -11.43 9.55 12.46
CA ALA A 229 -12.83 9.88 12.22
C ALA A 229 -13.78 8.67 12.26
N ASN A 230 -13.25 7.46 12.15
CA ASN A 230 -14.01 6.21 12.26
C ASN A 230 -14.00 5.61 13.69
N LYS A 231 -13.23 6.16 14.61
CA LYS A 231 -13.22 5.70 16.01
C LYS A 231 -14.60 5.81 16.63
N GLY A 232 -15.01 4.75 17.33
CA GLY A 232 -16.33 4.68 17.98
C GLY A 232 -17.46 4.15 17.09
N LYS A 233 -17.22 3.96 15.80
CA LYS A 233 -18.18 3.27 14.94
C LYS A 233 -18.08 1.74 15.15
N GLU A 234 -19.22 1.07 15.03
CA GLU A 234 -19.27 -0.40 15.10
C GLU A 234 -18.90 -1.03 13.77
N PHE A 235 -17.86 -1.87 13.81
CA PHE A 235 -17.40 -2.65 12.67
C PHE A 235 -17.12 -4.09 13.08
N VAL A 236 -17.32 -5.02 12.15
CA VAL A 236 -16.74 -6.35 12.26
C VAL A 236 -15.24 -6.23 12.09
N ARG A 237 -14.48 -6.63 13.09
CA ARG A 237 -13.02 -6.48 13.12
C ARG A 237 -12.34 -7.75 13.60
N LEU A 238 -11.03 -7.80 13.41
CA LEU A 238 -10.19 -8.79 14.05
C LEU A 238 -10.06 -8.46 15.53
N PRO A 239 -10.08 -9.50 16.38
CA PRO A 239 -9.91 -9.31 17.83
C PRO A 239 -8.50 -8.87 18.15
#